data_0eaebb0044d44a2406a125e21c86c8f8
#
_entry.id   0eaebb0044d44a2406a125e21c86c8f8
#
_cell.length_a   1.000
_cell.length_b   1.000
_cell.length_c   1.000
_cell.angle_alpha   90.00
_cell.angle_beta   90.00
_cell.angle_gamma   90.00
#
_symmetry.space_group_name_H-M   'P 1'
#
loop_
_entity.id
_entity.type
_entity.pdbx_description
1 polymer ?
#
loop_
_entity_poly.entity_id
_entity_poly.type
_entity_poly.pdbx_seq_one_letter_code
_entity_poly.pdbx_strand_id
1 'polypeptide(L)'
;MALFQAFNISASGMTAERFRTDIIVENIANVNTTSTESGGPYRRKIVNFAERKVTPFSQYYATASQNPAIGNGVKVTSVKEDTETDFVKEYDPSNPDADADGYVSYPNVNTVTEMTNLIDSTRAYEANATAFDATKSMATTGLSIGKQ
;
A
#
# COMPACT_ATOMS: atom_id res chain seq x y z
N MET A 1 -15.61 20.74 11.08
CA MET A 1 -14.79 19.79 11.85
C MET A 1 -13.53 19.34 11.07
N ALA A 2 -12.84 20.32 10.50
CA ALA A 2 -11.67 20.05 9.62
C ALA A 2 -10.52 19.29 10.31
N LEU A 3 -10.31 19.51 11.62
CA LEU A 3 -9.22 18.91 12.38
C LEU A 3 -9.30 17.38 12.44
N PHE A 4 -10.46 16.83 12.79
CA PHE A 4 -10.65 15.36 12.84
C PHE A 4 -10.58 14.72 11.45
N GLN A 5 -10.93 15.49 10.41
CA GLN A 5 -10.78 15.03 9.03
C GLN A 5 -9.30 14.91 8.64
N ALA A 6 -8.46 15.87 9.03
CA ALA A 6 -7.01 15.78 8.80
C ALA A 6 -6.39 14.57 9.49
N PHE A 7 -6.80 14.25 10.73
CA PHE A 7 -6.39 13.01 11.40
C PHE A 7 -6.79 11.76 10.62
N ASN A 8 -8.05 11.70 10.17
CA ASN A 8 -8.55 10.56 9.42
C ASN A 8 -7.82 10.37 8.08
N ILE A 9 -7.47 11.45 7.40
CA ILE A 9 -6.72 11.40 6.14
C ILE A 9 -5.32 10.83 6.39
N SER A 10 -4.55 11.38 7.33
CA SER A 10 -3.21 10.90 7.66
C SER A 10 -3.23 9.45 8.18
N ALA A 11 -4.19 9.10 9.04
CA ALA A 11 -4.35 7.73 9.53
C ALA A 11 -4.68 6.74 8.42
N SER A 12 -5.51 7.14 7.44
CA SER A 12 -5.81 6.31 6.28
C SER A 12 -4.58 6.08 5.40
N GLY A 13 -3.73 7.11 5.23
CA GLY A 13 -2.45 7.01 4.55
C GLY A 13 -1.50 6.04 5.22
N MET A 14 -1.31 6.17 6.53
CA MET A 14 -0.48 5.23 7.32
C MET A 14 -0.97 3.79 7.19
N THR A 15 -2.28 3.56 7.28
CA THR A 15 -2.86 2.21 7.17
C THR A 15 -2.63 1.62 5.78
N ALA A 16 -2.80 2.41 4.73
CA ALA A 16 -2.62 1.98 3.35
C ALA A 16 -1.14 1.65 3.05
N GLU A 17 -0.20 2.50 3.48
CA GLU A 17 1.23 2.27 3.27
C GLU A 17 1.76 1.10 4.10
N ARG A 18 1.27 0.89 5.32
CA ARG A 18 1.59 -0.31 6.10
C ARG A 18 1.16 -1.58 5.36
N PHE A 19 -0.07 -1.61 4.84
CA PHE A 19 -0.55 -2.74 4.08
C PHE A 19 0.29 -2.99 2.82
N ARG A 20 0.72 -1.92 2.12
CA ARG A 20 1.64 -2.02 0.99
C ARG A 20 2.98 -2.61 1.40
N THR A 21 3.53 -2.17 2.53
CA THR A 21 4.76 -2.71 3.11
C THR A 21 4.64 -4.21 3.37
N ASP A 22 3.53 -4.66 3.96
CA ASP A 22 3.28 -6.08 4.26
C ASP A 22 3.30 -6.93 2.97
N ILE A 23 2.67 -6.46 1.89
CA ILE A 23 2.67 -7.15 0.59
C ILE A 23 4.07 -7.14 -0.08
N ILE A 24 4.83 -6.05 0.02
CA ILE A 24 6.20 -6.00 -0.50
C ILE A 24 7.09 -7.01 0.23
N VAL A 25 6.96 -7.10 1.55
CA VAL A 25 7.71 -8.09 2.36
C VAL A 25 7.30 -9.50 1.99
N GLU A 26 6.01 -9.77 1.73
CA GLU A 26 5.52 -11.05 1.22
C GLU A 26 6.15 -11.39 -0.14
N ASN A 27 6.22 -10.44 -1.08
CA ASN A 27 6.88 -10.63 -2.37
C ASN A 27 8.36 -10.99 -2.20
N ILE A 28 9.10 -10.28 -1.34
CA ILE A 28 10.52 -10.52 -1.07
C ILE A 28 10.71 -11.92 -0.45
N ALA A 29 9.87 -12.28 0.53
CA ALA A 29 9.94 -13.58 1.19
C ALA A 29 9.75 -14.76 0.23
N ASN A 30 8.93 -14.57 -0.82
CA ASN A 30 8.58 -15.58 -1.80
C ASN A 30 9.40 -15.52 -3.10
N VAL A 31 10.50 -14.75 -3.15
CA VAL A 31 11.31 -14.58 -4.36
C VAL A 31 11.87 -15.90 -4.91
N ASN A 32 12.07 -16.90 -4.06
CA ASN A 32 12.58 -18.23 -4.43
C ASN A 32 11.52 -19.34 -4.40
N THR A 33 10.24 -19.00 -4.24
CA THR A 33 9.16 -20.00 -4.14
C THR A 33 8.72 -20.47 -5.52
N THR A 34 9.22 -21.63 -5.93
CA THR A 34 8.98 -22.26 -7.23
C THR A 34 7.67 -23.04 -7.30
N SER A 35 7.13 -23.46 -6.15
CA SER A 35 5.89 -24.23 -6.07
C SER A 35 4.97 -23.67 -4.99
N THR A 36 3.69 -23.44 -5.35
CA THR A 36 2.63 -22.96 -4.47
C THR A 36 1.48 -23.97 -4.42
N GLU A 37 0.58 -23.85 -3.46
CA GLU A 37 -0.62 -24.72 -3.36
C GLU A 37 -1.52 -24.65 -4.60
N SER A 38 -1.52 -23.53 -5.31
CA SER A 38 -2.27 -23.34 -6.57
C SER A 38 -1.58 -23.98 -7.77
N GLY A 39 -0.36 -24.50 -7.60
CA GLY A 39 0.51 -25.02 -8.67
C GLY A 39 1.32 -23.91 -9.35
N GLY A 40 2.61 -24.19 -9.56
CA GLY A 40 3.56 -23.25 -10.19
C GLY A 40 4.16 -22.22 -9.24
N PRO A 41 5.02 -21.31 -9.76
CA PRO A 41 5.77 -20.36 -8.98
C PRO A 41 4.88 -19.27 -8.38
N TYR A 42 5.36 -18.65 -7.30
CA TYR A 42 4.71 -17.47 -6.72
C TYR A 42 4.62 -16.33 -7.74
N ARG A 43 3.51 -15.61 -7.74
CA ARG A 43 3.35 -14.39 -8.53
C ARG A 43 3.44 -13.15 -7.65
N ARG A 44 4.18 -12.15 -8.15
CA ARG A 44 4.29 -10.85 -7.53
C ARG A 44 2.91 -10.25 -7.29
N LYS A 45 2.65 -9.76 -6.09
CA LYS A 45 1.40 -9.06 -5.74
C LYS A 45 1.60 -7.55 -5.77
N ILE A 46 0.62 -6.84 -6.31
CA ILE A 46 0.60 -5.39 -6.44
C ILE A 46 -0.62 -4.86 -5.71
N VAL A 47 -0.41 -3.84 -4.87
CA VAL A 47 -1.48 -3.16 -4.13
C VAL A 47 -1.98 -1.96 -4.92
N ASN A 48 -3.29 -1.90 -5.14
CA ASN A 48 -3.93 -0.75 -5.77
C ASN A 48 -4.63 0.13 -4.73
N PHE A 49 -4.31 1.41 -4.77
CA PHE A 49 -4.95 2.43 -3.95
C PHE A 49 -6.03 3.17 -4.72
N ALA A 50 -7.02 3.65 -4.01
CA ALA A 50 -8.00 4.58 -4.54
C ALA A 50 -8.36 5.63 -3.49
N GLU A 51 -8.82 6.77 -3.96
CA GLU A 51 -9.39 7.79 -3.10
C GLU A 51 -10.59 7.23 -2.33
N ARG A 52 -10.68 7.58 -1.06
CA ARG A 52 -11.84 7.30 -0.22
C ARG A 52 -12.91 8.33 -0.54
N LYS A 53 -13.92 7.94 -1.32
CA LYS A 53 -14.99 8.83 -1.76
C LYS A 53 -15.70 9.47 -0.58
N VAL A 54 -16.04 10.74 -0.72
CA VAL A 54 -16.93 11.45 0.19
C VAL A 54 -18.33 10.82 0.08
N THR A 55 -19.03 10.66 1.19
CA THR A 55 -20.40 10.15 1.15
C THR A 55 -21.30 11.07 0.34
N PRO A 56 -22.32 10.56 -0.37
CA PRO A 56 -23.21 11.39 -1.17
C PRO A 56 -23.80 12.57 -0.37
N PHE A 57 -24.15 12.35 0.90
CA PHE A 57 -24.67 13.40 1.78
C PHE A 57 -23.65 14.52 2.02
N SER A 58 -22.40 14.19 2.34
CA SER A 58 -21.33 15.19 2.53
C SER A 58 -21.06 15.98 1.26
N GLN A 59 -21.23 15.37 0.10
CA GLN A 59 -21.05 16.00 -1.21
C GLN A 59 -22.17 17.02 -1.48
N TYR A 60 -23.42 16.67 -1.21
CA TYR A 60 -24.56 17.60 -1.33
C TYR A 60 -24.46 18.74 -0.34
N TYR A 61 -24.07 18.47 0.91
CA TYR A 61 -23.86 19.49 1.93
C TYR A 61 -22.74 20.47 1.55
N ALA A 62 -21.61 19.97 1.04
CA ALA A 62 -20.51 20.81 0.59
C ALA A 62 -20.92 21.71 -0.59
N THR A 63 -21.70 21.18 -1.53
CA THR A 63 -22.24 21.96 -2.66
C THR A 63 -23.21 23.03 -2.17
N ALA A 64 -24.09 22.70 -1.23
CA ALA A 64 -25.04 23.63 -0.66
C ALA A 64 -24.39 24.74 0.20
N SER A 65 -23.29 24.44 0.87
CA SER A 65 -22.56 25.40 1.72
C SER A 65 -21.44 26.15 0.98
N GLN A 66 -21.29 25.97 -0.34
CA GLN A 66 -20.22 26.56 -1.17
C GLN A 66 -18.80 26.27 -0.67
N ASN A 67 -18.63 25.27 0.19
CA ASN A 67 -17.32 24.81 0.66
C ASN A 67 -16.88 23.58 -0.14
N PRO A 68 -15.65 23.55 -0.67
CA PRO A 68 -15.16 22.38 -1.36
C PRO A 68 -15.12 21.17 -0.42
N ALA A 69 -15.66 20.05 -0.86
CA ALA A 69 -15.56 18.81 -0.10
C ALA A 69 -14.09 18.37 -0.06
N ILE A 70 -13.50 18.31 1.13
CA ILE A 70 -12.16 17.75 1.33
C ILE A 70 -12.30 16.22 1.23
N GLY A 71 -11.40 15.57 0.48
CA GLY A 71 -11.36 14.11 0.36
C GLY A 71 -11.23 13.41 1.72
N ASN A 72 -11.67 12.14 1.78
CA ASN A 72 -11.69 11.35 3.03
C ASN A 72 -10.42 10.49 3.21
N GLY A 73 -9.36 10.74 2.42
CA GLY A 73 -8.12 10.00 2.44
C GLY A 73 -8.06 8.86 1.41
N VAL A 74 -7.27 7.85 1.69
CA VAL A 74 -6.96 6.73 0.78
C VAL A 74 -7.50 5.41 1.34
N LYS A 75 -7.78 4.45 0.44
CA LYS A 75 -8.10 3.06 0.78
C LYS A 75 -7.40 2.10 -0.16
N VAL A 76 -7.09 0.92 0.32
CA VAL A 76 -6.73 -0.22 -0.51
C VAL A 76 -7.98 -0.71 -1.22
N THR A 77 -7.90 -0.83 -2.54
CA THR A 77 -9.03 -1.28 -3.37
C THR A 77 -8.93 -2.76 -3.68
N SER A 78 -7.74 -3.20 -4.05
CA SER A 78 -7.47 -4.61 -4.40
C SER A 78 -5.99 -4.91 -4.30
N VAL A 79 -5.69 -6.17 -4.08
CA VAL A 79 -4.40 -6.78 -4.33
C VAL A 79 -4.54 -7.60 -5.60
N LYS A 80 -3.67 -7.40 -6.57
CA LYS A 80 -3.66 -8.14 -7.83
C LYS A 80 -2.33 -8.83 -8.02
N GLU A 81 -2.37 -10.00 -8.63
CA GLU A 81 -1.17 -10.67 -9.10
C GLU A 81 -0.70 -10.03 -10.41
N ASP A 82 0.62 -9.87 -10.55
CA ASP A 82 1.25 -9.39 -11.77
C ASP A 82 1.26 -10.50 -12.82
N THR A 83 0.29 -10.44 -13.73
CA THR A 83 0.18 -11.36 -14.85
C THR A 83 0.82 -10.85 -16.14
N GLU A 84 1.30 -9.59 -16.13
CA GLU A 84 1.92 -8.97 -17.31
C GLU A 84 3.40 -9.32 -17.41
N THR A 85 4.09 -9.47 -16.28
CA THR A 85 5.50 -9.83 -16.23
C THR A 85 5.65 -11.36 -16.25
N ASP A 86 6.46 -11.86 -17.17
CA ASP A 86 6.76 -13.28 -17.30
C ASP A 86 7.64 -13.78 -16.11
N PHE A 87 7.55 -15.09 -15.83
CA PHE A 87 8.41 -15.75 -14.88
C PHE A 87 9.86 -15.80 -15.36
N VAL A 88 10.79 -15.74 -14.41
CA VAL A 88 12.20 -15.95 -14.69
C VAL A 88 12.48 -17.44 -14.84
N LYS A 89 13.00 -17.88 -15.99
CA LYS A 89 13.38 -19.28 -16.21
C LYS A 89 14.88 -19.45 -16.03
N GLU A 90 15.26 -20.42 -15.21
CA GLU A 90 16.64 -20.77 -14.96
C GLU A 90 16.85 -22.27 -15.23
N TYR A 91 17.98 -22.61 -15.86
CA TYR A 91 18.31 -24.00 -16.15
C TYR A 91 18.95 -24.67 -14.93
N ASP A 92 18.16 -25.48 -14.24
CA ASP A 92 18.61 -26.30 -13.10
C ASP A 92 17.91 -27.68 -13.13
N PRO A 93 18.49 -28.66 -13.84
CA PRO A 93 17.91 -30.00 -13.95
C PRO A 93 17.98 -30.79 -12.64
N SER A 94 18.69 -30.32 -11.60
CA SER A 94 18.77 -30.97 -10.29
C SER A 94 17.60 -30.61 -9.37
N ASN A 95 16.84 -29.58 -9.72
CA ASN A 95 15.71 -29.12 -8.93
C ASN A 95 14.50 -30.05 -9.14
N PRO A 96 13.78 -30.46 -8.08
CA PRO A 96 12.57 -31.28 -8.20
C PRO A 96 11.42 -30.63 -8.96
N ASP A 97 11.39 -29.27 -9.05
CA ASP A 97 10.38 -28.51 -9.76
C ASP A 97 10.77 -28.19 -11.22
N ALA A 98 11.87 -28.82 -11.74
CA ALA A 98 12.29 -28.65 -13.11
C ALA A 98 11.29 -29.29 -14.09
N ASP A 99 11.04 -28.61 -15.23
CA ASP A 99 10.24 -29.13 -16.32
C ASP A 99 11.01 -30.24 -17.11
N ALA A 100 10.39 -30.81 -18.13
CA ALA A 100 10.98 -31.90 -18.93
C ALA A 100 12.27 -31.47 -19.67
N ASP A 101 12.45 -30.17 -19.88
CA ASP A 101 13.62 -29.56 -20.54
C ASP A 101 14.70 -29.12 -19.54
N GLY A 102 14.48 -29.34 -18.22
CA GLY A 102 15.40 -28.98 -17.15
C GLY A 102 15.37 -27.52 -16.72
N TYR A 103 14.31 -26.77 -17.06
CA TYR A 103 14.14 -25.40 -16.62
C TYR A 103 13.23 -25.30 -15.42
N VAL A 104 13.60 -24.45 -14.47
CA VAL A 104 12.76 -24.05 -13.31
C VAL A 104 12.22 -22.66 -13.54
N SER A 105 10.93 -22.49 -13.29
CA SER A 105 10.31 -21.17 -13.32
C SER A 105 10.35 -20.53 -11.93
N TYR A 106 11.03 -19.40 -11.82
CA TYR A 106 11.08 -18.58 -10.61
C TYR A 106 10.05 -17.46 -10.65
N PRO A 107 9.65 -16.93 -9.47
CA PRO A 107 8.74 -15.77 -9.36
C PRO A 107 9.21 -14.56 -10.17
N ASN A 108 8.25 -13.79 -10.68
CA ASN A 108 8.50 -12.51 -11.36
C ASN A 108 8.76 -11.36 -10.37
N VAL A 109 9.54 -11.63 -9.32
CA VAL A 109 9.88 -10.68 -8.25
C VAL A 109 11.32 -10.20 -8.43
N ASN A 110 11.51 -8.90 -8.58
CA ASN A 110 12.83 -8.28 -8.57
C ASN A 110 13.12 -7.69 -7.19
N THR A 111 14.03 -8.30 -6.45
CA THR A 111 14.39 -7.92 -5.08
C THR A 111 14.81 -6.47 -4.95
N VAL A 112 15.59 -5.94 -5.92
CA VAL A 112 16.07 -4.55 -5.89
C VAL A 112 14.91 -3.57 -6.05
N THR A 113 13.98 -3.87 -6.95
CA THR A 113 12.77 -3.07 -7.16
C THR A 113 11.86 -3.12 -5.92
N GLU A 114 11.67 -4.30 -5.33
CA GLU A 114 10.87 -4.43 -4.12
C GLU A 114 11.50 -3.72 -2.92
N MET A 115 12.83 -3.77 -2.76
CA MET A 115 13.54 -3.00 -1.71
C MET A 115 13.36 -1.47 -1.90
N THR A 116 13.40 -1.00 -3.15
CA THR A 116 13.14 0.41 -3.45
C THR A 116 11.70 0.79 -3.09
N ASN A 117 10.73 -0.03 -3.48
CA ASN A 117 9.32 0.14 -3.13
C ASN A 117 9.10 0.12 -1.60
N LEU A 118 9.84 -0.71 -0.87
CA LEU A 118 9.80 -0.78 0.59
C LEU A 118 10.27 0.53 1.23
N ILE A 119 11.38 1.09 0.73
CA ILE A 119 11.90 2.39 1.20
C ILE A 119 10.88 3.49 0.93
N ASP A 120 10.29 3.53 -0.26
CA ASP A 120 9.29 4.53 -0.64
C ASP A 120 8.04 4.44 0.25
N SER A 121 7.54 3.23 0.49
CA SER A 121 6.40 2.98 1.37
C SER A 121 6.68 3.41 2.82
N THR A 122 7.88 3.09 3.34
CA THR A 122 8.30 3.50 4.67
C THR A 122 8.38 5.01 4.80
N ARG A 123 8.98 5.70 3.83
CA ARG A 123 9.04 7.17 3.80
C ARG A 123 7.65 7.81 3.72
N ALA A 124 6.75 7.24 2.93
CA ALA A 124 5.38 7.72 2.83
C ALA A 124 4.63 7.53 4.16
N TYR A 125 4.84 6.41 4.86
CA TYR A 125 4.31 6.20 6.19
C TYR A 125 4.83 7.24 7.20
N GLU A 126 6.15 7.48 7.24
CA GLU A 126 6.79 8.47 8.12
C GLU A 126 6.28 9.90 7.85
N ALA A 127 6.10 10.26 6.58
CA ALA A 127 5.54 11.55 6.20
C ALA A 127 4.11 11.73 6.73
N ASN A 128 3.27 10.70 6.62
CA ASN A 128 1.91 10.72 7.17
C ASN A 128 1.90 10.76 8.71
N ALA A 129 2.83 10.07 9.38
CA ALA A 129 3.00 10.13 10.83
C ALA A 129 3.40 11.54 11.28
N THR A 130 4.35 12.17 10.58
CA THR A 130 4.76 13.55 10.86
C THR A 130 3.60 14.54 10.67
N ALA A 131 2.81 14.39 9.61
CA ALA A 131 1.62 15.20 9.38
C ALA A 131 0.56 15.00 10.47
N PHE A 132 0.39 13.77 10.95
CA PHE A 132 -0.50 13.44 12.05
C PHE A 132 -0.06 14.14 13.35
N ASP A 133 1.24 14.07 13.69
CA ASP A 133 1.80 14.73 14.89
C ASP A 133 1.72 16.26 14.80
N ALA A 134 1.94 16.85 13.63
CA ALA A 134 1.74 18.28 13.40
C ALA A 134 0.28 18.69 13.66
N THR A 135 -0.67 17.92 13.15
CA THR A 135 -2.11 18.14 13.36
C THR A 135 -2.48 18.02 14.85
N LYS A 136 -1.91 17.02 15.56
CA LYS A 136 -2.08 16.85 17.02
C LYS A 136 -1.54 18.06 17.79
N SER A 137 -0.37 18.56 17.42
CA SER A 137 0.24 19.73 18.07
C SER A 137 -0.61 20.99 17.85
N MET A 138 -1.16 21.19 16.66
CA MET A 138 -2.11 22.28 16.39
C MET A 138 -3.37 22.17 17.26
N ALA A 139 -3.91 20.95 17.41
CA ALA A 139 -5.09 20.71 18.22
C ALA A 139 -4.84 21.02 19.70
N THR A 140 -3.71 20.54 20.25
CA THR A 140 -3.36 20.78 21.67
C THR A 140 -3.09 22.25 21.95
N THR A 141 -2.43 22.96 21.03
CA THR A 141 -2.20 24.42 21.15
C THR A 141 -3.53 25.17 21.10
N GLY A 142 -4.43 24.83 20.17
CA GLY A 142 -5.75 25.43 20.11
C GLY A 142 -6.57 25.24 21.40
N LEU A 143 -6.51 24.05 22.00
CA LEU A 143 -7.17 23.77 23.29
C LEU A 143 -6.54 24.55 24.45
N SER A 144 -5.22 24.77 24.43
CA SER A 144 -4.55 25.54 25.50
C SER A 144 -4.92 27.01 25.45
N ILE A 145 -5.08 27.60 24.27
CA ILE A 145 -5.54 28.98 24.10
C ILE A 145 -6.97 29.16 24.61
N GLY A 146 -7.84 28.18 24.44
CA GLY A 146 -9.23 28.23 24.91
C GLY A 146 -9.42 28.05 26.40
N LYS A 147 -8.34 27.77 27.17
CA LYS A 147 -8.37 27.62 28.64
C LYS A 147 -7.93 28.87 29.40
N GLN A 148 -7.52 29.92 28.71
CA GLN A 148 -7.31 31.25 29.28
C GLN A 148 -8.60 32.05 29.18
#